data_4ce8147d670f0f2de777ccaa63583e67
#
_entry.id   4ce8147d670f0f2de777ccaa63583e67
#
_cell.length_a   1.000
_cell.length_b   1.000
_cell.length_c   1.000
_cell.angle_alpha   90.00
_cell.angle_beta   90.00
_cell.angle_gamma   90.00
#
_symmetry.space_group_name_H-M   'P 1'
#
loop_
_entity.id
_entity.type
_entity.pdbx_description
1 polymer ?
#
loop_
_entity_poly.entity_id
_entity_poly.type
_entity_poly.pdbx_seq_one_letter_code
_entity_poly.pdbx_strand_id
1 'polypeptide(L)'
;PIRMIAPGRVFRSDEVDATHSPSFHQIEGLVIDKNISFADLKGTLEVFAKELFGPETKTKFRPHHFPFTEPSAEVDVTCFKCGGKGCRFCKGSGWIEILGCGMVHPHVLEMCGIDPEEYNGFAFGVGLERIALLKYEIDDMRLLYENDIRFLKQF
;
A
#
# COMPACT_ATOMS: atom_id res chain seq x y z
N PRO A 1 -12.27 -3.38 -19.96
CA PRO A 1 -11.20 -3.30 -18.96
C PRO A 1 -11.16 -1.95 -18.26
N ILE A 2 -10.91 -1.96 -16.95
CA ILE A 2 -10.71 -0.76 -16.13
C ILE A 2 -9.29 -0.84 -15.56
N ARG A 3 -8.51 0.23 -15.72
CA ARG A 3 -7.23 0.43 -15.04
C ARG A 3 -7.23 1.85 -14.51
N MET A 4 -7.26 1.97 -13.17
CA MET A 4 -7.48 3.25 -12.53
C MET A 4 -6.52 3.43 -11.35
N ILE A 5 -6.05 4.67 -11.17
CA ILE A 5 -5.38 5.13 -9.96
C ILE A 5 -6.17 6.33 -9.42
N ALA A 6 -6.53 6.28 -8.14
CA ALA A 6 -7.30 7.32 -7.46
C ALA A 6 -6.52 7.85 -6.25
N PRO A 7 -5.70 8.91 -6.43
CA PRO A 7 -5.06 9.60 -5.31
C PRO A 7 -6.04 10.55 -4.63
N GLY A 8 -5.98 10.63 -3.31
CA GLY A 8 -6.83 11.55 -2.58
C GLY A 8 -6.53 11.63 -1.09
N ARG A 9 -7.09 12.66 -0.45
CA ARG A 9 -7.07 12.79 0.99
C ARG A 9 -8.11 11.85 1.60
N VAL A 10 -7.71 11.15 2.66
CA VAL A 10 -8.56 10.22 3.39
C VAL A 10 -8.52 10.52 4.88
N PHE A 11 -9.51 9.99 5.62
CA PHE A 11 -9.68 10.27 7.04
C PHE A 11 -9.91 8.97 7.82
N ARG A 12 -9.28 8.86 8.99
CA ARG A 12 -9.48 7.79 9.96
C ARG A 12 -9.59 8.37 11.36
N SER A 13 -10.25 7.66 12.26
CA SER A 13 -10.37 8.05 13.67
C SER A 13 -9.11 7.68 14.48
N ASP A 14 -7.93 7.89 13.91
CA ASP A 14 -6.66 7.58 14.56
C ASP A 14 -6.20 8.76 15.42
N GLU A 15 -5.51 8.47 16.52
CA GLU A 15 -4.78 9.47 17.26
C GLU A 15 -3.49 9.86 16.54
N VAL A 16 -3.06 11.11 16.73
CA VAL A 16 -1.83 11.63 16.11
C VAL A 16 -0.61 11.09 16.84
N ASP A 17 0.22 10.34 16.13
CA ASP A 17 1.52 9.88 16.61
C ASP A 17 2.60 9.96 15.51
N ALA A 18 3.77 9.36 15.75
CA ALA A 18 4.86 9.35 14.78
C ALA A 18 4.56 8.58 13.47
N THR A 19 3.49 7.77 13.45
CA THR A 19 3.15 6.87 12.35
C THR A 19 1.71 6.97 11.88
N HIS A 20 0.86 7.71 12.59
CA HIS A 20 -0.56 7.87 12.31
C HIS A 20 -0.99 9.34 12.31
N SER A 21 -1.92 9.66 11.43
CA SER A 21 -2.61 10.94 11.35
C SER A 21 -4.09 10.70 11.01
N PRO A 22 -5.03 11.43 11.61
CA PRO A 22 -6.45 11.33 11.27
C PRO A 22 -6.77 11.80 9.85
N SER A 23 -5.88 12.57 9.24
CA SER A 23 -5.97 13.00 7.86
C SER A 23 -4.64 12.69 7.16
N PHE A 24 -4.70 11.93 6.08
CA PHE A 24 -3.53 11.52 5.30
C PHE A 24 -3.91 11.35 3.82
N HIS A 25 -2.96 10.96 2.98
CA HIS A 25 -3.21 10.72 1.56
C HIS A 25 -3.06 9.24 1.23
N GLN A 26 -3.94 8.77 0.38
CA GLN A 26 -3.91 7.39 -0.11
C GLN A 26 -3.96 7.38 -1.63
N ILE A 27 -3.28 6.41 -2.22
CA ILE A 27 -3.37 6.11 -3.65
C ILE A 27 -4.00 4.75 -3.76
N GLU A 28 -5.20 4.70 -4.35
CA GLU A 28 -5.90 3.45 -4.64
C GLU A 28 -5.62 3.04 -6.08
N GLY A 29 -5.29 1.77 -6.28
CA GLY A 29 -5.16 1.16 -7.59
C GLY A 29 -6.26 0.13 -7.81
N LEU A 30 -6.85 0.11 -9.00
CA LEU A 30 -7.89 -0.83 -9.40
C LEU A 30 -7.65 -1.33 -10.82
N VAL A 31 -7.72 -2.64 -10.99
CA VAL A 31 -7.72 -3.30 -12.30
C VAL A 31 -8.91 -4.25 -12.37
N ILE A 32 -9.76 -4.08 -13.39
CA ILE A 32 -10.86 -5.00 -13.73
C ILE A 32 -10.70 -5.39 -15.19
N ASP A 33 -10.63 -6.68 -15.46
CA ASP A 33 -10.57 -7.24 -16.82
C ASP A 33 -10.99 -8.72 -16.77
N LYS A 34 -10.96 -9.39 -17.91
CA LYS A 34 -11.18 -10.84 -17.98
C LYS A 34 -9.95 -11.60 -17.50
N ASN A 35 -10.18 -12.70 -16.77
CA ASN A 35 -9.14 -13.65 -16.34
C ASN A 35 -8.01 -13.03 -15.50
N ILE A 36 -8.28 -11.98 -14.74
CA ILE A 36 -7.33 -11.42 -13.79
C ILE A 36 -7.16 -12.38 -12.60
N SER A 37 -5.94 -12.62 -12.20
CA SER A 37 -5.60 -13.55 -11.13
C SER A 37 -4.89 -12.86 -9.96
N PHE A 38 -4.83 -13.54 -8.81
CA PHE A 38 -4.02 -13.09 -7.68
C PHE A 38 -2.51 -13.05 -8.02
N ALA A 39 -2.08 -13.85 -9.01
CA ALA A 39 -0.71 -13.80 -9.52
C ALA A 39 -0.42 -12.47 -10.24
N ASP A 40 -1.39 -11.92 -10.99
CA ASP A 40 -1.25 -10.61 -11.64
C ASP A 40 -1.14 -9.49 -10.60
N LEU A 41 -1.94 -9.55 -9.53
CA LEU A 41 -1.81 -8.64 -8.39
C LEU A 41 -0.41 -8.72 -7.77
N LYS A 42 0.07 -9.93 -7.47
CA LYS A 42 1.42 -10.13 -6.91
C LYS A 42 2.51 -9.58 -7.82
N GLY A 43 2.48 -9.92 -9.10
CA GLY A 43 3.44 -9.43 -10.09
C GLY A 43 3.45 -7.91 -10.18
N THR A 44 2.28 -7.28 -10.22
CA THR A 44 2.14 -5.82 -10.24
C THR A 44 2.78 -5.17 -9.00
N LEU A 45 2.48 -5.69 -7.81
CA LEU A 45 3.00 -5.13 -6.57
C LEU A 45 4.48 -5.44 -6.32
N GLU A 46 5.01 -6.54 -6.87
CA GLU A 46 6.46 -6.80 -6.88
C GLU A 46 7.21 -5.77 -7.73
N VAL A 47 6.71 -5.46 -8.92
CA VAL A 47 7.29 -4.40 -9.78
C VAL A 47 7.22 -3.07 -9.07
N PHE A 48 6.06 -2.70 -8.53
CA PHE A 48 5.87 -1.47 -7.76
C PHE A 48 6.89 -1.34 -6.61
N ALA A 49 7.07 -2.40 -5.81
CA ALA A 49 8.01 -2.39 -4.69
C ALA A 49 9.46 -2.23 -5.14
N LYS A 50 9.86 -2.90 -6.21
CA LYS A 50 11.21 -2.80 -6.78
C LYS A 50 11.52 -1.42 -7.35
N GLU A 51 10.57 -0.80 -8.05
CA GLU A 51 10.70 0.57 -8.57
C GLU A 51 10.81 1.62 -7.46
N LEU A 52 10.10 1.42 -6.34
CA LEU A 52 10.15 2.36 -5.21
C LEU A 52 11.38 2.21 -4.32
N PHE A 53 11.76 0.98 -4.00
CA PHE A 53 12.75 0.67 -2.96
C PHE A 53 14.01 -0.02 -3.47
N GLY A 54 14.08 -0.23 -4.78
CA GLY A 54 15.24 -0.83 -5.45
C GLY A 54 15.07 -2.30 -5.83
N PRO A 55 15.88 -2.80 -6.79
CA PRO A 55 15.70 -4.10 -7.45
C PRO A 55 15.82 -5.31 -6.52
N GLU A 56 16.55 -5.19 -5.41
CA GLU A 56 16.74 -6.26 -4.43
C GLU A 56 15.58 -6.40 -3.43
N THR A 57 14.56 -5.53 -3.54
CA THR A 57 13.40 -5.55 -2.66
C THR A 57 12.58 -6.82 -2.90
N LYS A 58 12.31 -7.54 -1.82
CA LYS A 58 11.42 -8.70 -1.82
C LYS A 58 10.09 -8.32 -1.18
N THR A 59 9.02 -8.91 -1.69
CA THR A 59 7.66 -8.76 -1.14
C THR A 59 7.23 -10.01 -0.39
N LYS A 60 6.42 -9.83 0.64
CA LYS A 60 5.76 -10.89 1.38
C LYS A 60 4.29 -10.54 1.54
N PHE A 61 3.41 -11.42 1.09
CA PHE A 61 1.97 -11.28 1.21
C PHE A 61 1.50 -12.05 2.44
N ARG A 62 0.85 -11.35 3.36
CA ARG A 62 0.23 -11.92 4.55
C ARG A 62 -1.28 -11.93 4.38
N PRO A 63 -1.97 -13.07 4.58
CA PRO A 63 -3.44 -13.08 4.55
C PRO A 63 -4.03 -12.05 5.51
N HIS A 64 -5.03 -11.35 5.03
CA HIS A 64 -5.79 -10.36 5.79
C HIS A 64 -7.26 -10.39 5.38
N HIS A 65 -8.11 -9.62 6.04
CA HIS A 65 -9.52 -9.49 5.67
C HIS A 65 -9.88 -8.02 5.43
N PHE A 66 -10.44 -7.76 4.24
CA PHE A 66 -11.14 -6.52 3.93
C PHE A 66 -12.52 -6.85 3.38
N PRO A 67 -13.58 -6.08 3.72
CA PRO A 67 -14.95 -6.43 3.32
C PRO A 67 -15.24 -6.31 1.82
N PHE A 68 -14.37 -5.66 1.07
CA PHE A 68 -14.51 -5.37 -0.36
C PHE A 68 -13.53 -6.17 -1.24
N THR A 69 -12.70 -7.03 -0.66
CA THR A 69 -11.77 -7.92 -1.39
C THR A 69 -11.76 -9.32 -0.79
N GLU A 70 -11.62 -10.35 -1.65
CA GLU A 70 -11.48 -11.76 -1.27
C GLU A 70 -10.79 -12.55 -2.41
N PRO A 71 -9.62 -13.19 -2.16
CA PRO A 71 -8.80 -13.09 -0.97
C PRO A 71 -8.17 -11.71 -0.80
N SER A 72 -7.90 -11.36 0.47
CA SER A 72 -7.22 -10.12 0.85
C SER A 72 -5.85 -10.39 1.44
N ALA A 73 -4.93 -9.45 1.30
CA ALA A 73 -3.60 -9.54 1.88
C ALA A 73 -3.06 -8.15 2.25
N GLU A 74 -2.17 -8.14 3.23
CA GLU A 74 -1.23 -7.05 3.47
C GLU A 74 0.11 -7.39 2.83
N VAL A 75 0.81 -6.37 2.33
CA VAL A 75 2.10 -6.53 1.68
C VAL A 75 3.20 -5.89 2.50
N ASP A 76 4.17 -6.72 2.88
CA ASP A 76 5.41 -6.29 3.48
C ASP A 76 6.53 -6.29 2.43
N VAL A 77 7.47 -5.36 2.57
CA VAL A 77 8.74 -5.34 1.83
C VAL A 77 9.93 -5.62 2.75
N THR A 78 11.01 -6.13 2.21
CA THR A 78 12.27 -6.26 2.98
C THR A 78 12.70 -4.92 3.52
N CYS A 79 13.07 -4.87 4.78
CA CYS A 79 13.57 -3.66 5.41
C CYS A 79 14.85 -3.19 4.69
N PHE A 80 14.79 -2.04 4.06
CA PHE A 80 15.91 -1.47 3.30
C PHE A 80 17.09 -1.08 4.21
N LYS A 81 16.85 -0.68 5.49
CA LYS A 81 17.93 -0.35 6.44
C LYS A 81 18.78 -1.55 6.84
N CYS A 82 18.24 -2.76 6.90
CA CYS A 82 18.98 -3.94 7.35
C CYS A 82 19.00 -5.09 6.33
N GLY A 83 18.45 -4.89 5.14
CA GLY A 83 18.41 -5.92 4.11
C GLY A 83 17.67 -7.21 4.55
N GLY A 84 16.66 -7.07 5.42
CA GLY A 84 15.89 -8.21 5.93
C GLY A 84 16.49 -8.92 7.16
N LYS A 85 17.63 -8.46 7.70
CA LYS A 85 18.30 -9.08 8.87
C LYS A 85 17.61 -8.81 10.21
N GLY A 86 16.76 -7.82 10.27
CA GLY A 86 16.15 -7.33 11.50
C GLY A 86 16.96 -6.20 12.13
N CYS A 87 16.30 -5.08 12.44
CA CYS A 87 16.91 -3.92 13.10
C CYS A 87 15.85 -3.19 13.94
N ARG A 88 16.25 -2.13 14.65
CA ARG A 88 15.35 -1.32 15.47
C ARG A 88 14.21 -0.70 14.62
N PHE A 89 14.49 -0.27 13.39
CA PHE A 89 13.52 0.34 12.48
C PHE A 89 12.39 -0.63 12.12
N CYS A 90 12.70 -1.87 11.73
CA CYS A 90 11.70 -2.91 11.45
C CYS A 90 11.31 -3.73 12.71
N LYS A 91 11.65 -3.26 13.90
CA LYS A 91 11.37 -3.93 15.19
C LYS A 91 11.83 -5.39 15.23
N GLY A 92 12.99 -5.67 14.61
CA GLY A 92 13.59 -7.02 14.56
C GLY A 92 13.01 -7.96 13.51
N SER A 93 11.91 -7.60 12.83
CA SER A 93 11.22 -8.50 11.89
C SER A 93 11.94 -8.70 10.55
N GLY A 94 12.74 -7.74 10.12
CA GLY A 94 13.32 -7.69 8.78
C GLY A 94 12.34 -7.23 7.68
N TRP A 95 11.07 -6.98 8.02
CA TRP A 95 9.99 -6.63 7.10
C TRP A 95 9.27 -5.35 7.51
N ILE A 96 8.72 -4.65 6.54
CA ILE A 96 7.97 -3.40 6.74
C ILE A 96 6.70 -3.49 5.90
N GLU A 97 5.55 -3.37 6.56
CA GLU A 97 4.25 -3.29 5.89
C GLU A 97 4.12 -1.97 5.15
N ILE A 98 3.65 -2.04 3.90
CA ILE A 98 3.51 -0.87 3.03
C ILE A 98 2.09 -0.63 2.51
N LEU A 99 1.28 -1.68 2.31
CA LEU A 99 -0.07 -1.54 1.72
C LEU A 99 -0.97 -2.74 1.99
N GLY A 100 -2.28 -2.53 1.83
CA GLY A 100 -3.29 -3.58 1.73
C GLY A 100 -3.72 -3.81 0.28
N CYS A 101 -4.10 -5.05 -0.05
CA CYS A 101 -4.53 -5.43 -1.40
C CYS A 101 -5.46 -6.64 -1.37
N GLY A 102 -6.08 -6.95 -2.51
CA GLY A 102 -6.87 -8.17 -2.68
C GLY A 102 -7.57 -8.24 -4.03
N MET A 103 -8.18 -9.40 -4.30
CA MET A 103 -9.09 -9.54 -5.43
C MET A 103 -10.40 -8.83 -5.11
N VAL A 104 -10.94 -8.10 -6.05
CA VAL A 104 -12.22 -7.39 -5.85
C VAL A 104 -13.34 -8.40 -5.58
N HIS A 105 -14.08 -8.20 -4.50
CA HIS A 105 -15.17 -9.09 -4.13
C HIS A 105 -16.24 -9.08 -5.22
N PRO A 106 -16.79 -10.25 -5.65
CA PRO A 106 -17.81 -10.33 -6.71
C PRO A 106 -19.00 -9.42 -6.49
N HIS A 107 -19.48 -9.33 -5.25
CA HIS A 107 -20.60 -8.46 -4.90
C HIS A 107 -20.33 -6.97 -5.17
N VAL A 108 -19.07 -6.50 -5.08
CA VAL A 108 -18.71 -5.12 -5.45
C VAL A 108 -18.89 -4.92 -6.96
N LEU A 109 -18.50 -5.90 -7.77
CA LEU A 109 -18.69 -5.85 -9.23
C LEU A 109 -20.18 -5.81 -9.59
N GLU A 110 -20.99 -6.69 -8.98
CA GLU A 110 -22.45 -6.74 -9.16
C GLU A 110 -23.12 -5.39 -8.85
N MET A 111 -22.76 -4.79 -7.71
CA MET A 111 -23.28 -3.47 -7.31
C MET A 111 -22.90 -2.35 -8.30
N CYS A 112 -21.83 -2.53 -9.05
CA CYS A 112 -21.37 -1.60 -10.10
C CYS A 112 -21.92 -1.96 -11.49
N GLY A 113 -22.79 -2.97 -11.62
CA GLY A 113 -23.36 -3.42 -12.88
C GLY A 113 -22.35 -4.17 -13.76
N ILE A 114 -21.30 -4.73 -13.18
CA ILE A 114 -20.27 -5.54 -13.86
C ILE A 114 -20.54 -7.00 -13.55
N ASP A 115 -20.62 -7.84 -14.58
CA ASP A 115 -20.86 -9.27 -14.44
C ASP A 115 -19.63 -9.99 -13.86
N PRO A 116 -19.70 -10.54 -12.63
CA PRO A 116 -18.57 -11.21 -11.99
C PRO A 116 -18.24 -12.59 -12.60
N GLU A 117 -19.12 -13.15 -13.42
CA GLU A 117 -18.84 -14.38 -14.17
C GLU A 117 -17.96 -14.11 -15.39
N GLU A 118 -17.97 -12.87 -15.92
CA GLU A 118 -17.18 -12.46 -17.07
C GLU A 118 -15.92 -11.69 -16.69
N TYR A 119 -16.00 -10.87 -15.62
CA TYR A 119 -14.95 -9.96 -15.19
C TYR A 119 -14.55 -10.21 -13.74
N ASN A 120 -13.30 -10.05 -13.49
CA ASN A 120 -12.74 -10.03 -12.12
C ASN A 120 -11.61 -9.00 -12.04
N GLY A 121 -11.00 -8.84 -10.90
CA GLY A 121 -9.94 -7.86 -10.79
C GLY A 121 -9.31 -7.80 -9.42
N PHE A 122 -8.37 -6.88 -9.26
CA PHE A 122 -7.72 -6.62 -8.01
C PHE A 122 -7.70 -5.13 -7.66
N ALA A 123 -7.58 -4.86 -6.37
CA ALA A 123 -7.37 -3.53 -5.84
C ALA A 123 -6.23 -3.51 -4.82
N PHE A 124 -5.61 -2.34 -4.65
CA PHE A 124 -4.65 -2.09 -3.59
C PHE A 124 -4.72 -0.63 -3.15
N GLY A 125 -4.43 -0.38 -1.86
CA GLY A 125 -4.40 0.98 -1.30
C GLY A 125 -3.11 1.23 -0.55
N VAL A 126 -2.38 2.29 -0.90
CA VAL A 126 -1.11 2.66 -0.31
C VAL A 126 -1.16 4.06 0.30
N GLY A 127 -0.77 4.19 1.58
CA GLY A 127 -0.62 5.49 2.25
C GLY A 127 0.60 6.24 1.74
N LEU A 128 0.40 7.43 1.16
CA LEU A 128 1.47 8.22 0.56
C LEU A 128 2.51 8.65 1.60
N GLU A 129 2.05 9.10 2.76
CA GLU A 129 2.93 9.47 3.88
C GLU A 129 3.78 8.28 4.33
N ARG A 130 3.19 7.09 4.41
CA ARG A 130 3.92 5.87 4.78
C ARG A 130 5.09 5.60 3.82
N ILE A 131 4.84 5.72 2.52
CA ILE A 131 5.89 5.58 1.50
C ILE A 131 6.94 6.69 1.62
N ALA A 132 6.52 7.93 1.83
CA ALA A 132 7.43 9.06 2.01
C ALA A 132 8.33 8.89 3.24
N LEU A 133 7.76 8.51 4.40
CA LEU A 133 8.54 8.20 5.60
C LEU A 133 9.61 7.14 5.34
N LEU A 134 9.24 6.08 4.62
CA LEU A 134 10.14 4.97 4.31
C LEU A 134 11.23 5.39 3.31
N LYS A 135 10.84 6.08 2.23
CA LYS A 135 11.73 6.44 1.12
C LYS A 135 12.75 7.52 1.50
N TYR A 136 12.33 8.48 2.31
CA TYR A 136 13.14 9.62 2.72
C TYR A 136 13.69 9.51 4.14
N GLU A 137 13.50 8.34 4.78
CA GLU A 137 13.97 8.07 6.14
C GLU A 137 13.49 9.10 7.18
N ILE A 138 12.23 9.54 7.04
CA ILE A 138 11.58 10.47 7.97
C ILE A 138 11.09 9.66 9.17
N ASP A 139 11.51 10.01 10.37
CA ASP A 139 11.22 9.23 11.58
C ASP A 139 9.86 9.54 12.21
N ASP A 140 9.24 10.66 11.83
CA ASP A 140 7.99 11.14 12.45
C ASP A 140 7.05 11.75 11.40
N MET A 141 5.84 11.20 11.28
CA MET A 141 4.83 11.66 10.33
C MET A 141 4.37 13.09 10.59
N ARG A 142 4.40 13.56 11.83
CA ARG A 142 4.00 14.92 12.22
C ARG A 142 4.80 15.98 11.50
N LEU A 143 6.07 15.72 11.19
CA LEU A 143 6.94 16.62 10.43
C LEU A 143 6.39 16.99 9.04
N LEU A 144 5.61 16.10 8.43
CA LEU A 144 4.97 16.35 7.14
C LEU A 144 3.86 17.42 7.22
N TYR A 145 3.32 17.65 8.43
CA TYR A 145 2.16 18.51 8.66
C TYR A 145 2.47 19.79 9.46
N GLU A 146 3.65 19.85 10.10
CA GLU A 146 4.05 21.00 10.93
C GLU A 146 4.42 22.25 10.12
N ASN A 147 4.61 22.12 8.81
CA ASN A 147 5.00 23.18 7.88
C ASN A 147 6.31 23.89 8.29
N ASP A 148 7.25 23.18 8.90
CA ASP A 148 8.56 23.72 9.27
C ASP A 148 9.44 23.87 8.03
N ILE A 149 9.81 25.11 7.69
CA ILE A 149 10.64 25.41 6.52
C ILE A 149 12.02 24.74 6.57
N ARG A 150 12.55 24.44 7.77
CA ARG A 150 13.85 23.74 7.93
C ARG A 150 13.72 22.29 7.51
N PHE A 151 12.56 21.67 7.77
CA PHE A 151 12.25 20.33 7.33
C PHE A 151 12.04 20.30 5.81
N LEU A 152 11.19 21.21 5.28
CA LEU A 152 10.85 21.24 3.86
C LEU A 152 12.05 21.51 2.94
N LYS A 153 13.08 22.21 3.43
CA LYS A 153 14.32 22.49 2.67
C LYS A 153 15.28 21.31 2.56
N GLN A 154 14.98 20.17 3.16
CA GLN A 154 15.79 18.95 3.08
C GLN A 154 15.52 18.13 1.82
N PHE A 155 14.42 18.45 1.10
CA PHE A 155 13.93 17.75 -0.08
C PHE A 155 13.82 18.71 -1.32
#